data_b7854c012b754691b174dd028c40d04e
#
_entry.id   b7854c012b754691b174dd028c40d04e
#
_cell.length_a   1.000
_cell.length_b   1.000
_cell.length_c   1.000
_cell.angle_alpha   90.00
_cell.angle_beta   90.00
_cell.angle_gamma   90.00
#
_symmetry.space_group_name_H-M   'P 1'
#
loop_
_entity.id
_entity.type
_entity.pdbx_description
1 polymer ?
#
loop_
_entity_poly.entity_id
_entity_poly.type
_entity_poly.pdbx_seq_one_letter_code
_entity_poly.pdbx_strand_id
1 'polypeptide(L)'
;MSRSLQAVAFTGLLMLLAVFAGSAGAATSEGETAQTTVVLGETATMPDPSCPESPCQAIGSVTGFQVSTSQGQLPFRVRKDGKIKSWTLTLSQPTSSQRSFFNSFFGTPPEARLAILRRVAGTNPPRYALRAQGSVHVLSPYLGQTVKFGASLRVKAGDIIGITVPTWAPAFAQGQPSSNAWRASREVGKCVDSNDVRQGEAQEKVGSRAEYGCRYATARLLYTATVVED
;
A
#
# COMPACT_ATOMS: atom_id res chain seq x y z
N MET A 1 -39.59 74.13 -6.12
CA MET A 1 -39.44 75.21 -7.11
C MET A 1 -38.85 74.62 -8.37
N SER A 2 -39.58 74.79 -9.44
CA SER A 2 -39.27 74.82 -10.88
C SER A 2 -38.61 73.65 -11.47
N ARG A 3 -39.30 72.85 -12.26
CA ARG A 3 -39.73 73.00 -13.68
C ARG A 3 -38.54 73.13 -14.62
N SER A 4 -38.33 72.13 -15.48
CA SER A 4 -38.63 72.28 -16.91
C SER A 4 -38.59 70.92 -17.65
N LEU A 5 -39.66 70.67 -18.37
CA LEU A 5 -39.79 69.76 -19.51
C LEU A 5 -38.98 70.25 -20.72
N GLN A 6 -38.53 69.37 -21.59
CA GLN A 6 -38.64 69.42 -23.06
C GLN A 6 -38.28 68.08 -23.65
N ALA A 7 -38.93 67.67 -24.38
CA ALA A 7 -39.71 67.02 -25.43
C ALA A 7 -38.90 66.92 -26.75
N VAL A 8 -39.08 65.72 -27.38
CA VAL A 8 -39.20 65.41 -28.80
C VAL A 8 -37.96 65.42 -29.70
N ALA A 9 -37.64 64.22 -30.23
CA ALA A 9 -37.73 64.02 -31.69
C ALA A 9 -37.53 62.54 -32.03
N PHE A 10 -38.51 62.03 -32.77
CA PHE A 10 -38.53 60.77 -33.52
C PHE A 10 -37.54 60.82 -34.68
N THR A 11 -36.76 59.78 -34.89
CA THR A 11 -36.34 59.41 -36.26
C THR A 11 -36.12 57.88 -36.32
N GLY A 12 -36.93 57.25 -37.10
CA GLY A 12 -36.85 55.82 -37.37
C GLY A 12 -35.65 55.46 -38.27
N LEU A 13 -35.11 54.32 -38.02
CA LEU A 13 -34.25 53.70 -39.04
C LEU A 13 -34.40 52.19 -38.99
N LEU A 14 -34.56 51.63 -40.16
CA LEU A 14 -34.85 50.29 -40.60
C LEU A 14 -34.14 49.18 -39.80
N MET A 15 -34.95 48.15 -39.49
CA MET A 15 -34.45 46.82 -39.12
C MET A 15 -33.77 46.14 -40.32
N LEU A 16 -32.53 45.75 -40.12
CA LEU A 16 -31.92 44.63 -40.84
C LEU A 16 -31.84 43.42 -39.90
N LEU A 17 -32.71 42.45 -40.16
CA LEU A 17 -32.64 41.13 -39.52
C LEU A 17 -31.47 40.34 -40.11
N ALA A 18 -30.34 40.27 -39.42
CA ALA A 18 -29.29 39.29 -39.70
C ALA A 18 -29.63 37.99 -38.93
N VAL A 19 -30.09 36.99 -39.69
CA VAL A 19 -30.26 35.63 -39.16
C VAL A 19 -28.87 35.00 -39.02
N PHE A 20 -28.32 35.00 -37.81
CA PHE A 20 -27.16 34.16 -37.47
C PHE A 20 -27.66 32.74 -37.22
N ALA A 21 -27.45 31.85 -38.20
CA ALA A 21 -27.54 30.42 -38.01
C ALA A 21 -26.43 30.02 -37.05
N GLY A 22 -26.72 29.96 -35.76
CA GLY A 22 -25.84 29.39 -34.73
C GLY A 22 -25.70 27.90 -34.93
N SER A 23 -24.56 27.45 -35.44
CA SER A 23 -24.14 26.05 -35.37
C SER A 23 -24.02 25.64 -33.91
N ALA A 24 -25.00 24.89 -33.40
CA ALA A 24 -24.90 24.20 -32.15
C ALA A 24 -23.83 23.12 -32.27
N GLY A 25 -22.60 23.46 -31.96
CA GLY A 25 -21.54 22.48 -31.71
C GLY A 25 -21.93 21.65 -30.50
N ALA A 26 -22.32 20.39 -30.76
CA ALA A 26 -22.43 19.41 -29.66
C ALA A 26 -21.06 19.24 -29.03
N ALA A 27 -20.85 19.84 -27.87
CA ALA A 27 -19.73 19.50 -27.03
C ALA A 27 -19.94 18.07 -26.56
N THR A 28 -19.24 17.14 -27.20
CA THR A 28 -19.06 15.79 -26.67
C THR A 28 -18.28 15.95 -25.38
N SER A 29 -18.97 15.88 -24.24
CA SER A 29 -18.31 15.67 -22.95
C SER A 29 -17.68 14.29 -23.02
N GLU A 30 -16.37 14.24 -23.31
CA GLU A 30 -15.58 13.04 -23.03
C GLU A 30 -15.78 12.77 -21.53
N GLY A 31 -16.51 11.70 -21.23
CA GLY A 31 -16.74 11.25 -19.87
C GLY A 31 -15.39 10.86 -19.26
N GLU A 32 -14.81 11.78 -18.52
CA GLU A 32 -13.66 11.50 -17.66
C GLU A 32 -14.08 10.39 -16.70
N THR A 33 -13.66 9.15 -16.98
CA THR A 33 -13.90 8.01 -16.09
C THR A 33 -13.19 8.32 -14.78
N ALA A 34 -13.95 8.67 -13.75
CA ALA A 34 -13.43 8.96 -12.42
C ALA A 34 -12.64 7.74 -11.92
N GLN A 35 -11.33 7.88 -11.83
CA GLN A 35 -10.46 6.83 -11.33
C GLN A 35 -10.76 6.58 -9.85
N THR A 36 -11.10 5.34 -9.49
CA THR A 36 -11.37 4.95 -8.11
C THR A 36 -10.06 4.75 -7.37
N THR A 37 -9.92 5.41 -6.23
CA THR A 37 -8.77 5.21 -5.32
C THR A 37 -9.21 4.34 -4.14
N VAL A 38 -8.47 3.27 -3.88
CA VAL A 38 -8.69 2.36 -2.75
C VAL A 38 -7.43 2.27 -1.89
N VAL A 39 -7.61 2.18 -0.57
CA VAL A 39 -6.53 1.92 0.38
C VAL A 39 -6.66 0.49 0.88
N LEU A 40 -5.69 -0.35 0.51
CA LEU A 40 -5.64 -1.74 0.93
C LEU A 40 -4.92 -1.86 2.27
N GLY A 41 -5.42 -2.75 3.14
CA GLY A 41 -4.84 -3.01 4.45
C GLY A 41 -5.20 -2.00 5.53
N GLU A 42 -5.97 -0.96 5.21
CA GLU A 42 -6.48 -0.03 6.20
C GLU A 42 -7.53 -0.70 7.09
N THR A 43 -7.55 -0.34 8.36
CA THR A 43 -8.57 -0.73 9.34
C THR A 43 -8.96 0.51 10.14
N ALA A 44 -10.14 0.52 10.74
CA ALA A 44 -10.64 1.66 11.54
C ALA A 44 -9.62 2.08 12.62
N THR A 45 -8.90 1.10 13.19
CA THR A 45 -7.81 1.35 14.13
C THR A 45 -6.63 0.46 13.76
N MET A 46 -5.49 1.06 13.45
CA MET A 46 -4.22 0.33 13.32
C MET A 46 -3.70 0.04 14.72
N PRO A 47 -3.29 -1.21 15.01
CA PRO A 47 -2.72 -1.52 16.31
C PRO A 47 -1.36 -0.87 16.50
N ASP A 48 -1.00 -0.64 17.77
CA ASP A 48 0.32 -0.13 18.14
C ASP A 48 1.42 -1.13 17.80
N PRO A 49 2.58 -0.65 17.34
CA PRO A 49 3.74 -1.50 17.09
C PRO A 49 4.27 -2.13 18.39
N SER A 50 4.89 -3.32 18.28
CA SER A 50 5.30 -4.13 19.44
C SER A 50 6.46 -3.57 20.26
N CYS A 51 7.35 -2.76 19.67
CA CYS A 51 8.51 -2.18 20.38
C CYS A 51 8.21 -0.75 20.89
N PRO A 52 8.82 -0.29 21.96
CA PRO A 52 9.93 -0.92 22.71
C PRO A 52 9.52 -1.98 23.74
N GLU A 53 8.20 -2.19 23.91
CA GLU A 53 7.67 -3.12 24.89
C GLU A 53 8.13 -4.57 24.66
N SER A 54 7.98 -5.42 25.66
CA SER A 54 8.34 -6.83 25.56
C SER A 54 7.09 -7.69 25.38
N PRO A 55 7.12 -8.61 24.41
CA PRO A 55 8.21 -8.93 23.49
C PRO A 55 8.30 -7.92 22.33
N CYS A 56 9.47 -7.29 22.14
CA CYS A 56 9.74 -6.47 20.97
C CYS A 56 10.12 -7.35 19.79
N GLN A 57 9.36 -7.30 18.71
CA GLN A 57 9.63 -8.08 17.51
C GLN A 57 9.67 -7.21 16.25
N ALA A 58 10.48 -7.64 15.32
CA ALA A 58 10.57 -7.07 13.98
C ALA A 58 10.39 -8.17 12.92
N ILE A 59 9.95 -7.77 11.75
CA ILE A 59 10.00 -8.62 10.57
C ILE A 59 11.46 -8.66 10.13
N GLY A 60 12.00 -9.85 9.84
CA GLY A 60 13.41 -9.97 9.44
C GLY A 60 13.62 -10.95 8.30
N SER A 61 14.39 -10.53 7.30
CA SER A 61 14.87 -11.33 6.16
C SER A 61 13.79 -12.18 5.48
N VAL A 62 12.61 -11.59 5.22
CA VAL A 62 11.50 -12.27 4.54
C VAL A 62 10.73 -11.33 3.62
N THR A 63 9.97 -11.92 2.70
CA THR A 63 8.83 -11.25 2.05
C THR A 63 7.56 -11.76 2.70
N GLY A 64 6.66 -10.85 3.09
CA GLY A 64 5.44 -11.21 3.80
C GLY A 64 4.22 -10.41 3.38
N PHE A 65 3.04 -10.94 3.67
CA PHE A 65 1.78 -10.24 3.48
C PHE A 65 0.74 -10.65 4.51
N GLN A 66 -0.20 -9.76 4.83
CA GLN A 66 -1.32 -10.06 5.71
C GLN A 66 -2.32 -10.97 5.01
N VAL A 67 -2.61 -12.13 5.61
CA VAL A 67 -3.56 -13.11 5.09
C VAL A 67 -4.98 -12.76 5.52
N SER A 68 -5.15 -12.32 6.77
CA SER A 68 -6.45 -11.98 7.33
C SER A 68 -6.35 -10.88 8.37
N THR A 69 -7.44 -10.16 8.56
CA THR A 69 -7.66 -9.19 9.62
C THR A 69 -9.08 -9.40 10.18
N SER A 70 -9.46 -8.62 11.19
CA SER A 70 -10.84 -8.57 11.69
C SER A 70 -11.85 -8.18 10.60
N GLN A 71 -11.42 -7.53 9.53
CA GLN A 71 -12.26 -7.10 8.41
C GLN A 71 -12.35 -8.14 7.28
N GLY A 72 -11.65 -9.27 7.36
CA GLY A 72 -11.75 -10.35 6.38
C GLY A 72 -10.43 -10.90 5.88
N GLN A 73 -10.55 -11.71 4.82
CA GLN A 73 -9.43 -12.42 4.21
C GLN A 73 -8.78 -11.59 3.09
N LEU A 74 -7.47 -11.73 2.96
CA LEU A 74 -6.64 -11.14 1.92
C LEU A 74 -6.87 -9.63 1.76
N PRO A 75 -6.67 -8.83 2.82
CA PRO A 75 -6.94 -7.39 2.83
C PRO A 75 -6.07 -6.62 1.83
N PHE A 76 -4.99 -7.23 1.33
CA PHE A 76 -4.10 -6.66 0.33
C PHE A 76 -4.26 -7.27 -1.07
N ARG A 77 -5.36 -7.99 -1.31
CA ARG A 77 -5.64 -8.52 -2.64
C ARG A 77 -6.20 -7.43 -3.54
N VAL A 78 -5.53 -7.19 -4.65
CA VAL A 78 -5.98 -6.30 -5.73
C VAL A 78 -7.25 -6.86 -6.37
N ARG A 79 -8.30 -6.05 -6.47
CA ARG A 79 -9.61 -6.45 -7.01
C ARG A 79 -9.75 -6.14 -8.49
N LYS A 80 -9.18 -5.02 -8.93
CA LYS A 80 -9.13 -4.57 -10.32
C LYS A 80 -7.71 -4.22 -10.71
N ASP A 81 -7.44 -4.20 -12.01
CA ASP A 81 -6.18 -3.69 -12.53
C ASP A 81 -5.98 -2.24 -12.09
N GLY A 82 -4.73 -1.80 -11.96
CA GLY A 82 -4.46 -0.45 -11.52
C GLY A 82 -2.99 -0.18 -11.25
N LYS A 83 -2.75 0.87 -10.49
CA LYS A 83 -1.41 1.34 -10.14
C LYS A 83 -1.32 1.75 -8.68
N ILE A 84 -0.33 1.21 -7.97
CA ILE A 84 0.00 1.69 -6.63
C ILE A 84 0.64 3.08 -6.76
N LYS A 85 0.13 4.06 -6.02
CA LYS A 85 0.63 5.44 -5.97
C LYS A 85 1.47 5.72 -4.74
N SER A 86 1.14 5.07 -3.63
CA SER A 86 1.88 5.20 -2.37
C SER A 86 1.61 4.02 -1.46
N TRP A 87 2.42 3.90 -0.45
CA TRP A 87 2.23 2.97 0.66
C TRP A 87 2.70 3.61 1.97
N THR A 88 2.16 3.15 3.08
CA THR A 88 2.57 3.59 4.40
C THR A 88 3.17 2.45 5.17
N LEU A 89 4.04 2.78 6.12
CA LEU A 89 4.64 1.84 7.05
C LEU A 89 4.63 2.49 8.44
N THR A 90 4.01 1.84 9.41
CA THR A 90 4.04 2.28 10.81
C THR A 90 5.14 1.53 11.54
N LEU A 91 6.14 2.26 12.00
CA LEU A 91 7.35 1.73 12.60
C LEU A 91 7.35 1.97 14.11
N SER A 92 7.68 0.95 14.87
CA SER A 92 7.99 1.13 16.30
C SER A 92 9.35 1.79 16.51
N GLN A 93 9.60 2.20 17.78
CA GLN A 93 10.87 2.77 18.24
C GLN A 93 11.59 1.77 19.15
N PRO A 94 12.37 0.81 18.60
CA PRO A 94 13.14 -0.10 19.42
C PRO A 94 14.20 0.65 20.24
N THR A 95 14.52 0.15 21.42
CA THR A 95 15.66 0.65 22.23
C THR A 95 16.99 0.44 21.52
N SER A 96 18.06 1.05 22.01
CA SER A 96 19.40 0.87 21.43
C SER A 96 19.85 -0.60 21.47
N SER A 97 19.56 -1.31 22.56
CA SER A 97 19.91 -2.73 22.70
C SER A 97 19.10 -3.62 21.74
N GLN A 98 17.79 -3.33 21.57
CA GLN A 98 16.94 -4.04 20.62
C GLN A 98 17.40 -3.81 19.17
N ARG A 99 17.76 -2.58 18.81
CA ARG A 99 18.34 -2.28 17.49
C ARG A 99 19.67 -3.00 17.26
N SER A 100 20.55 -3.03 18.29
CA SER A 100 21.82 -3.77 18.20
C SER A 100 21.58 -5.25 17.94
N PHE A 101 20.61 -5.84 18.62
CA PHE A 101 20.22 -7.23 18.39
C PHE A 101 19.72 -7.43 16.95
N PHE A 102 18.76 -6.62 16.47
CA PHE A 102 18.24 -6.77 15.10
C PHE A 102 19.31 -6.55 14.04
N ASN A 103 20.18 -5.55 14.21
CA ASN A 103 21.29 -5.29 13.30
C ASN A 103 22.26 -6.47 13.23
N SER A 104 22.61 -7.04 14.38
CA SER A 104 23.50 -8.19 14.47
C SER A 104 22.90 -9.43 13.84
N PHE A 105 21.61 -9.68 14.06
CA PHE A 105 20.95 -10.90 13.65
C PHE A 105 20.45 -10.86 12.19
N PHE A 106 19.86 -9.75 11.76
CA PHE A 106 19.24 -9.62 10.42
C PHE A 106 20.04 -8.78 9.44
N GLY A 107 21.05 -8.04 9.91
CA GLY A 107 21.80 -7.10 9.10
C GLY A 107 21.35 -5.65 9.27
N THR A 108 22.12 -4.72 8.71
CA THR A 108 21.94 -3.28 8.83
C THR A 108 22.18 -2.59 7.49
N PRO A 109 21.50 -1.48 7.17
CA PRO A 109 20.46 -0.80 7.96
C PRO A 109 19.11 -1.53 7.93
N PRO A 110 18.11 -1.14 8.77
CA PRO A 110 16.73 -1.62 8.60
C PRO A 110 16.17 -1.17 7.27
N GLU A 111 15.55 -2.09 6.51
CA GLU A 111 15.10 -1.85 5.14
C GLU A 111 13.78 -2.52 4.84
N ALA A 112 12.96 -1.86 4.01
CA ALA A 112 11.77 -2.46 3.43
C ALA A 112 11.46 -1.91 2.03
N ARG A 113 10.68 -2.67 1.27
CA ARG A 113 10.09 -2.27 -0.01
C ARG A 113 8.77 -2.98 -0.27
N LEU A 114 7.94 -2.44 -1.14
CA LEU A 114 6.76 -3.14 -1.63
C LEU A 114 7.14 -4.35 -2.49
N ALA A 115 6.33 -5.40 -2.38
CA ALA A 115 6.36 -6.58 -3.23
C ALA A 115 4.99 -6.84 -3.84
N ILE A 116 4.94 -7.15 -5.13
CA ILE A 116 3.74 -7.59 -5.83
C ILE A 116 3.85 -9.09 -6.05
N LEU A 117 2.98 -9.84 -5.41
CA LEU A 117 3.01 -11.29 -5.36
C LEU A 117 1.83 -11.88 -6.14
N ARG A 118 2.08 -12.95 -6.87
CA ARG A 118 1.04 -13.74 -7.53
C ARG A 118 1.08 -15.18 -7.02
N ARG A 119 -0.07 -15.68 -6.56
CA ARG A 119 -0.21 -17.07 -6.16
C ARG A 119 0.11 -17.99 -7.33
N VAL A 120 0.96 -18.99 -7.09
CA VAL A 120 1.19 -20.07 -8.04
C VAL A 120 0.09 -21.11 -7.85
N ALA A 121 -0.70 -21.33 -8.89
CA ALA A 121 -1.82 -22.29 -8.83
C ALA A 121 -1.32 -23.73 -8.54
N GLY A 122 -2.16 -24.51 -7.89
CA GLY A 122 -1.91 -25.92 -7.62
C GLY A 122 -0.80 -26.22 -6.60
N THR A 123 -0.24 -25.22 -5.91
CA THR A 123 0.82 -25.45 -4.92
C THR A 123 0.28 -25.56 -3.50
N ASN A 124 0.69 -26.60 -2.79
CA ASN A 124 0.44 -26.84 -1.37
C ASN A 124 1.70 -27.47 -0.77
N PRO A 125 2.45 -26.78 0.11
CA PRO A 125 2.22 -25.44 0.66
C PRO A 125 2.13 -24.33 -0.39
N PRO A 126 1.51 -23.18 -0.04
CA PRO A 126 1.32 -22.09 -0.98
C PRO A 126 2.65 -21.47 -1.43
N ARG A 127 2.82 -21.32 -2.74
CA ARG A 127 3.96 -20.60 -3.34
C ARG A 127 3.49 -19.31 -4.02
N TYR A 128 4.34 -18.29 -4.00
CA TYR A 128 4.08 -17.02 -4.66
C TYR A 128 5.25 -16.62 -5.53
N ALA A 129 4.95 -16.10 -6.71
CA ALA A 129 5.92 -15.48 -7.61
C ALA A 129 5.98 -13.97 -7.32
N LEU A 130 7.19 -13.43 -7.20
CA LEU A 130 7.42 -11.97 -7.15
C LEU A 130 7.26 -11.40 -8.56
N ARG A 131 6.22 -10.59 -8.79
CA ARG A 131 5.87 -10.03 -10.11
C ARG A 131 6.52 -8.68 -10.35
N ALA A 132 6.59 -7.87 -9.30
CA ALA A 132 7.23 -6.56 -9.30
C ALA A 132 7.61 -6.18 -7.86
N GLN A 133 8.46 -5.19 -7.72
CA GLN A 133 8.86 -4.65 -6.42
C GLN A 133 9.16 -3.16 -6.53
N GLY A 134 9.00 -2.43 -5.43
CA GLY A 134 9.36 -1.04 -5.29
C GLY A 134 10.85 -0.84 -5.00
N SER A 135 11.26 0.42 -4.90
CA SER A 135 12.58 0.78 -4.40
C SER A 135 12.73 0.36 -2.93
N VAL A 136 13.95 0.02 -2.54
CA VAL A 136 14.31 -0.20 -1.14
C VAL A 136 14.34 1.14 -0.42
N HIS A 137 13.78 1.18 0.79
CA HIS A 137 13.82 2.33 1.67
C HIS A 137 14.56 1.97 2.95
N VAL A 138 15.56 2.77 3.31
CA VAL A 138 16.22 2.71 4.62
C VAL A 138 15.28 3.31 5.65
N LEU A 139 15.01 2.56 6.72
CA LEU A 139 13.99 2.90 7.71
C LEU A 139 14.52 3.62 8.94
N SER A 140 15.85 3.68 9.13
CA SER A 140 16.49 4.30 10.32
C SER A 140 15.99 5.72 10.63
N PRO A 141 15.76 6.62 9.64
CA PRO A 141 15.27 7.98 9.92
C PRO A 141 13.81 8.04 10.38
N TYR A 142 13.05 6.96 10.23
CA TYR A 142 11.59 6.93 10.42
C TYR A 142 11.14 6.08 11.61
N LEU A 143 12.07 5.55 12.38
CA LEU A 143 11.74 4.75 13.57
C LEU A 143 10.83 5.54 14.53
N GLY A 144 9.78 4.90 15.03
CA GLY A 144 8.76 5.51 15.88
C GLY A 144 7.72 6.35 15.13
N GLN A 145 7.67 6.28 13.79
CA GLN A 145 6.78 7.09 12.98
C GLN A 145 5.96 6.24 12.01
N THR A 146 4.84 6.81 11.56
CA THR A 146 4.17 6.35 10.34
C THR A 146 4.69 7.17 9.17
N VAL A 147 5.33 6.50 8.22
CA VAL A 147 5.91 7.12 7.04
C VAL A 147 5.17 6.69 5.78
N LYS A 148 5.01 7.63 4.84
CA LYS A 148 4.42 7.39 3.53
C LYS A 148 5.49 7.51 2.45
N PHE A 149 5.60 6.47 1.64
CA PHE A 149 6.50 6.43 0.48
C PHE A 149 5.70 6.49 -0.82
N GLY A 150 6.20 7.22 -1.80
CA GLY A 150 5.67 7.17 -3.16
C GLY A 150 5.95 5.83 -3.83
N ALA A 151 5.06 5.42 -4.73
CA ALA A 151 5.25 4.23 -5.55
C ALA A 151 4.66 4.43 -6.95
N SER A 152 5.10 3.62 -7.90
CA SER A 152 4.62 3.64 -9.29
C SER A 152 4.65 2.21 -9.84
N LEU A 153 3.88 1.31 -9.21
CA LEU A 153 3.85 -0.10 -9.57
C LEU A 153 2.51 -0.49 -10.17
N ARG A 154 2.53 -1.07 -11.36
CA ARG A 154 1.34 -1.67 -11.95
C ARG A 154 0.96 -2.95 -11.24
N VAL A 155 -0.33 -3.13 -11.02
CA VAL A 155 -0.91 -4.31 -10.38
C VAL A 155 -2.07 -4.84 -11.23
N LYS A 156 -2.30 -6.13 -11.15
CA LYS A 156 -3.38 -6.83 -11.83
C LYS A 156 -4.36 -7.42 -10.82
N ALA A 157 -5.60 -7.53 -11.19
CA ALA A 157 -6.60 -8.24 -10.39
C ALA A 157 -6.07 -9.64 -9.97
N GLY A 158 -6.18 -9.95 -8.69
CA GLY A 158 -5.65 -11.18 -8.07
C GLY A 158 -4.20 -11.11 -7.60
N ASP A 159 -3.46 -10.03 -7.85
CA ASP A 159 -2.18 -9.80 -7.18
C ASP A 159 -2.39 -9.56 -5.68
N ILE A 160 -1.37 -9.84 -4.90
CA ILE A 160 -1.31 -9.53 -3.48
C ILE A 160 -0.16 -8.56 -3.26
N ILE A 161 -0.45 -7.46 -2.59
CA ILE A 161 0.58 -6.52 -2.19
C ILE A 161 1.16 -6.99 -0.87
N GLY A 162 2.46 -7.21 -0.84
CA GLY A 162 3.24 -7.55 0.34
C GLY A 162 4.38 -6.57 0.57
N ILE A 163 5.19 -6.87 1.56
CA ILE A 163 6.44 -6.16 1.84
C ILE A 163 7.62 -7.15 1.82
N THR A 164 8.71 -6.75 1.19
CA THR A 164 10.00 -7.43 1.30
C THR A 164 10.86 -6.66 2.29
N VAL A 165 11.39 -7.37 3.25
CA VAL A 165 12.29 -6.87 4.28
C VAL A 165 13.62 -7.59 4.15
N PRO A 166 14.62 -7.00 3.46
CA PRO A 166 15.92 -7.64 3.23
C PRO A 166 16.70 -7.87 4.53
N THR A 167 16.64 -6.91 5.44
CA THR A 167 17.25 -6.95 6.77
C THR A 167 16.16 -7.08 7.83
N TRP A 168 15.75 -5.99 8.46
CA TRP A 168 14.68 -5.99 9.43
C TRP A 168 13.83 -4.71 9.36
N ALA A 169 12.57 -4.82 9.81
CA ALA A 169 11.64 -3.71 9.91
C ALA A 169 10.76 -3.87 11.16
N PRO A 170 10.72 -2.89 12.07
CA PRO A 170 9.90 -2.96 13.28
C PRO A 170 8.47 -2.49 12.99
N ALA A 171 7.88 -2.97 11.89
CA ALA A 171 6.53 -2.65 11.42
C ALA A 171 5.55 -3.79 11.76
N PHE A 172 5.45 -4.13 13.04
CA PHE A 172 4.82 -5.36 13.48
C PHE A 172 4.08 -5.18 14.81
N ALA A 173 2.85 -5.67 14.88
CA ALA A 173 2.05 -5.74 16.11
C ALA A 173 1.75 -7.18 16.48
N GLN A 174 1.87 -7.50 17.78
CA GLN A 174 1.57 -8.80 18.37
C GLN A 174 0.34 -8.74 19.27
N GLY A 175 -0.08 -9.89 19.80
CA GLY A 175 -1.21 -9.99 20.72
C GLY A 175 -2.54 -9.62 20.07
N GLN A 176 -2.61 -9.64 18.74
CA GLN A 176 -3.81 -9.33 17.99
C GLN A 176 -4.84 -10.46 18.10
N PRO A 177 -6.13 -10.19 17.90
CA PRO A 177 -7.16 -11.22 17.79
C PRO A 177 -6.76 -12.30 16.75
N SER A 178 -7.19 -13.54 16.95
CA SER A 178 -6.87 -14.68 16.09
C SER A 178 -7.33 -14.54 14.63
N SER A 179 -8.22 -13.58 14.35
CA SER A 179 -8.59 -13.14 13.00
C SER A 179 -7.42 -12.51 12.24
N ASN A 180 -6.40 -12.00 12.94
CA ASN A 180 -5.21 -11.44 12.31
C ASN A 180 -4.16 -12.52 12.08
N ALA A 181 -3.73 -12.67 10.83
CA ALA A 181 -2.63 -13.55 10.49
C ALA A 181 -1.89 -13.06 9.25
N TRP A 182 -0.60 -13.34 9.19
CA TRP A 182 0.25 -13.07 8.04
C TRP A 182 1.05 -14.31 7.61
N ARG A 183 1.61 -14.28 6.42
CA ARG A 183 2.52 -15.31 5.90
C ARG A 183 3.84 -14.70 5.49
N ALA A 184 4.90 -15.49 5.66
CA ALA A 184 6.25 -15.16 5.23
C ALA A 184 6.78 -16.14 4.18
N SER A 185 7.75 -15.71 3.40
CA SER A 185 8.54 -16.51 2.46
C SER A 185 9.47 -17.48 3.21
N ARG A 186 8.85 -18.44 3.91
CA ARG A 186 9.49 -19.50 4.68
C ARG A 186 8.86 -20.83 4.33
N GLU A 187 9.69 -21.86 4.25
CA GLU A 187 9.25 -23.23 4.04
C GLU A 187 8.57 -23.79 5.31
N VAL A 188 7.68 -24.74 5.13
CA VAL A 188 7.13 -25.51 6.26
C VAL A 188 8.28 -26.12 7.08
N GLY A 189 8.18 -26.03 8.40
CA GLY A 189 9.24 -26.47 9.32
C GLY A 189 10.33 -25.41 9.60
N LYS A 190 10.36 -24.31 8.84
CA LYS A 190 11.31 -23.21 9.03
C LYS A 190 10.62 -21.91 9.50
N CYS A 191 9.62 -22.05 10.37
CA CYS A 191 8.77 -20.92 10.74
C CYS A 191 9.32 -20.05 11.88
N VAL A 192 10.34 -20.51 12.58
CA VAL A 192 10.95 -19.80 13.71
C VAL A 192 12.46 -19.72 13.50
N ASP A 193 13.02 -18.53 13.62
CA ASP A 193 14.47 -18.38 13.64
C ASP A 193 15.03 -19.01 14.91
N SER A 194 16.14 -19.71 14.81
CA SER A 194 16.94 -20.14 15.98
C SER A 194 17.95 -19.06 16.35
N ASN A 195 18.58 -19.18 17.51
CA ASN A 195 19.47 -18.14 18.05
C ASN A 195 20.58 -17.69 17.07
N ASP A 196 21.01 -18.58 16.17
CA ASP A 196 22.13 -18.29 15.27
C ASP A 196 21.76 -18.50 13.78
N VAL A 197 20.53 -18.94 13.48
CA VAL A 197 20.14 -19.30 12.11
C VAL A 197 18.84 -18.60 11.71
N ARG A 198 18.94 -17.76 10.70
CA ARG A 198 17.77 -17.21 10.02
C ARG A 198 17.14 -18.28 9.13
N GLN A 199 15.84 -18.51 9.31
CA GLN A 199 15.07 -19.50 8.56
C GLN A 199 14.32 -18.91 7.37
N GLY A 200 14.28 -17.59 7.27
CA GLY A 200 13.61 -16.85 6.20
C GLY A 200 14.58 -16.36 5.13
N GLU A 201 14.05 -16.18 3.93
CA GLU A 201 14.74 -15.53 2.83
C GLU A 201 13.81 -14.56 2.13
N ALA A 202 14.27 -13.31 1.99
CA ALA A 202 13.54 -12.28 1.28
C ALA A 202 13.53 -12.57 -0.24
N GLN A 203 12.36 -12.45 -0.88
CA GLN A 203 12.30 -12.50 -2.34
C GLN A 203 12.77 -11.16 -2.92
N GLU A 204 13.95 -11.14 -3.50
CA GLU A 204 14.57 -9.92 -4.04
C GLU A 204 14.66 -9.91 -5.57
N LYS A 205 14.51 -11.06 -6.20
CA LYS A 205 14.58 -11.19 -7.66
C LYS A 205 13.18 -11.31 -8.26
N VAL A 206 12.79 -10.35 -9.09
CA VAL A 206 11.54 -10.44 -9.87
C VAL A 206 11.55 -11.72 -10.72
N GLY A 207 10.41 -12.43 -10.71
CA GLY A 207 10.25 -13.74 -11.32
C GLY A 207 10.58 -14.92 -10.40
N SER A 208 11.27 -14.71 -9.27
CA SER A 208 11.50 -15.77 -8.29
C SER A 208 10.18 -16.28 -7.70
N ARG A 209 10.21 -17.54 -7.25
CA ARG A 209 9.09 -18.21 -6.57
C ARG A 209 9.56 -18.70 -5.22
N ALA A 210 8.84 -18.39 -4.16
CA ALA A 210 9.11 -18.87 -2.82
C ALA A 210 7.90 -19.57 -2.23
N GLU A 211 8.14 -20.45 -1.29
CA GLU A 211 7.14 -21.06 -0.45
C GLU A 211 6.76 -20.09 0.67
N TYR A 212 5.46 -20.00 0.96
CA TYR A 212 4.88 -19.25 2.07
C TYR A 212 4.19 -20.23 3.02
N GLY A 213 4.94 -21.25 3.44
CA GLY A 213 4.47 -22.32 4.29
C GLY A 213 4.09 -21.86 5.69
N CYS A 214 4.79 -20.87 6.21
CA CYS A 214 4.61 -20.36 7.56
C CYS A 214 3.49 -19.32 7.64
N ARG A 215 2.52 -19.57 8.52
CA ARG A 215 1.42 -18.66 8.86
C ARG A 215 1.50 -18.30 10.33
N TYR A 216 1.54 -17.03 10.62
CA TYR A 216 1.65 -16.46 11.96
C TYR A 216 0.30 -15.85 12.34
N ALA A 217 -0.36 -16.44 13.35
CA ALA A 217 -1.61 -15.92 13.89
C ALA A 217 -1.35 -14.85 14.96
N THR A 218 -2.39 -14.14 15.37
CA THR A 218 -2.36 -13.10 16.41
C THR A 218 -1.36 -11.98 16.19
N ALA A 219 -1.05 -11.73 14.91
CA ALA A 219 -0.03 -10.76 14.53
C ALA A 219 -0.43 -9.98 13.27
N ARG A 220 0.03 -8.74 13.18
CA ARG A 220 -0.27 -7.85 12.08
C ARG A 220 0.97 -7.14 11.56
N LEU A 221 1.12 -7.13 10.25
CA LEU A 221 2.05 -6.27 9.52
C LEU A 221 1.45 -4.86 9.41
N LEU A 222 2.22 -3.84 9.77
CA LEU A 222 1.74 -2.47 9.91
C LEU A 222 2.04 -1.65 8.67
N TYR A 223 1.38 -1.98 7.56
CA TYR A 223 1.48 -1.23 6.30
C TYR A 223 0.12 -1.09 5.63
N THR A 224 0.01 -0.12 4.74
CA THR A 224 -1.13 0.06 3.81
C THR A 224 -0.62 0.35 2.41
N ALA A 225 -1.45 0.20 1.39
CA ALA A 225 -1.12 0.56 0.02
C ALA A 225 -2.28 1.28 -0.66
N THR A 226 -2.01 2.44 -1.27
CA THR A 226 -2.98 3.21 -2.04
C THR A 226 -2.90 2.83 -3.51
N VAL A 227 -3.99 2.29 -4.02
CA VAL A 227 -4.14 1.85 -5.42
C VAL A 227 -5.14 2.76 -6.13
N VAL A 228 -4.77 3.23 -7.31
CA VAL A 228 -5.70 3.85 -8.25
C VAL A 228 -6.07 2.77 -9.27
N GLU A 229 -7.37 2.43 -9.33
CA GLU A 229 -7.93 1.44 -10.24
C GLU A 229 -8.08 2.04 -11.65
N ASP A 230 -7.78 1.23 -12.68
CA ASP A 230 -7.96 1.60 -14.10
C ASP A 230 -9.42 1.64 -14.48
#